data_3193b53d95983bb30bf47501796a94cb
#
_entry.id   3193b53d95983bb30bf47501796a94cb
#
_cell.length_a   1.000
_cell.length_b   1.000
_cell.length_c   1.000
_cell.angle_alpha   90.00
_cell.angle_beta   90.00
_cell.angle_gamma   90.00
#
_symmetry.space_group_name_H-M   'P 1'
#
loop_
_entity.id
_entity.type
_entity.pdbx_description
1 polymer ?
#
loop_
_entity_poly.entity_id
_entity_poly.type
_entity_poly.pdbx_seq_one_letter_code
_entity_poly.pdbx_strand_id
1 'polypeptide(L)'
;MEVTYDKTSHLIFPTAIRYVDLGSEYLIAGKAEDAENVLRVKASVRNFEPETNFSVITNDGRFYSFSVYYSSYPEATSYDLLTMQKSVDRTNGNDVLFEELGNNSPSLAGLLLETIYKKDKRIVKHIGAKSFGIQFILKGIYIHNGKYYFHTELRNKTNVPFEIDFINFKVVDKKVAKRTVVQEIPLTPLRTYKPLDGIKGKSTEQNVFLLDQFTIADDKILLIEIFEKNGGRHQTLQVENSDLIKARLIDDMHLKF
;
A
#
# COMPACT_ATOMS: atom_id res chain seq x y z
N MET A 1 18.97 3.14 -16.39
CA MET A 1 19.40 4.36 -15.67
C MET A 1 20.89 4.56 -15.79
N GLU A 2 21.33 5.81 -15.68
CA GLU A 2 22.76 6.14 -15.70
C GLU A 2 23.36 6.22 -14.31
N VAL A 3 24.57 5.70 -14.16
CA VAL A 3 25.39 5.86 -12.94
C VAL A 3 26.78 6.36 -13.29
N THR A 4 27.42 7.03 -12.36
CA THR A 4 28.79 7.51 -12.50
C THR A 4 29.63 7.18 -11.27
N TYR A 5 30.95 7.22 -11.42
CA TYR A 5 31.88 7.03 -10.31
C TYR A 5 31.90 8.23 -9.34
N ASP A 6 31.73 9.45 -9.86
CA ASP A 6 31.93 10.68 -9.11
C ASP A 6 30.68 11.21 -8.39
N LYS A 7 29.50 10.74 -8.77
CA LYS A 7 28.22 11.15 -8.16
C LYS A 7 27.41 9.94 -7.72
N THR A 8 26.59 10.11 -6.71
CA THR A 8 25.65 9.11 -6.23
C THR A 8 24.27 9.37 -6.80
N SER A 9 23.66 8.36 -7.40
CA SER A 9 22.25 8.38 -7.79
C SER A 9 21.37 7.92 -6.63
N HIS A 10 20.25 8.59 -6.44
CA HIS A 10 19.28 8.29 -5.38
C HIS A 10 17.96 7.80 -6.00
N LEU A 11 17.44 6.68 -5.50
CA LEU A 11 16.13 6.16 -5.88
C LEU A 11 15.24 6.20 -4.65
N ILE A 12 14.08 6.85 -4.77
CA ILE A 12 13.09 6.98 -3.69
C ILE A 12 11.95 6.02 -4.00
N PHE A 13 11.78 5.00 -3.15
CA PHE A 13 10.74 4.00 -3.28
C PHE A 13 9.49 4.38 -2.48
N PRO A 14 8.31 3.85 -2.86
CA PRO A 14 7.06 4.09 -2.11
C PRO A 14 7.08 3.59 -0.68
N THR A 15 7.83 2.50 -0.42
CA THR A 15 7.94 1.87 0.90
C THR A 15 9.39 1.49 1.19
N ALA A 16 9.69 1.12 2.44
CA ALA A 16 11.02 0.74 2.86
C ALA A 16 11.61 -0.39 2.00
N ILE A 17 12.91 -0.32 1.73
CA ILE A 17 13.65 -1.30 0.96
C ILE A 17 14.00 -2.48 1.86
N ARG A 18 13.61 -3.67 1.45
CA ARG A 18 13.92 -4.90 2.13
C ARG A 18 15.20 -5.56 1.64
N TYR A 19 15.34 -5.69 0.33
CA TYR A 19 16.42 -6.42 -0.30
C TYR A 19 16.92 -5.68 -1.54
N VAL A 20 18.22 -5.75 -1.77
CA VAL A 20 18.88 -5.21 -2.96
C VAL A 20 19.84 -6.28 -3.47
N ASP A 21 19.77 -6.57 -4.76
CA ASP A 21 20.66 -7.47 -5.47
C ASP A 21 21.35 -6.73 -6.61
N LEU A 22 22.68 -6.80 -6.63
CA LEU A 22 23.51 -6.15 -7.65
C LEU A 22 23.94 -7.19 -8.68
N GLY A 23 23.63 -6.98 -9.95
CA GLY A 23 23.95 -7.90 -11.04
C GLY A 23 25.45 -7.95 -11.38
N SER A 24 26.25 -7.04 -10.87
CA SER A 24 27.71 -7.04 -11.06
C SER A 24 28.44 -6.26 -9.98
N GLU A 25 29.76 -6.49 -9.88
CA GLU A 25 30.68 -5.72 -9.04
C GLU A 25 30.94 -4.29 -9.51
N TYR A 26 30.40 -3.90 -10.68
CA TYR A 26 30.51 -2.53 -11.20
C TYR A 26 29.64 -1.52 -10.46
N LEU A 27 28.77 -1.97 -9.57
CA LEU A 27 27.87 -1.14 -8.79
C LEU A 27 28.17 -1.23 -7.29
N ILE A 28 27.98 -0.09 -6.62
CA ILE A 28 27.90 -0.01 -5.16
C ILE A 28 26.53 0.55 -4.82
N ALA A 29 25.82 -0.13 -3.94
CA ALA A 29 24.55 0.35 -3.42
C ALA A 29 24.47 0.26 -1.90
N GLY A 30 23.70 1.16 -1.29
CA GLY A 30 23.44 1.17 0.14
C GLY A 30 22.18 1.97 0.46
N LYS A 31 21.46 1.54 1.49
CA LYS A 31 20.32 2.32 2.01
C LYS A 31 20.84 3.62 2.65
N ALA A 32 20.07 4.68 2.62
CA ALA A 32 20.34 5.86 3.40
C ALA A 32 20.08 5.56 4.89
N GLU A 33 20.92 6.10 5.80
CA GLU A 33 20.88 5.77 7.24
C GLU A 33 19.53 6.12 7.89
N ASP A 34 18.95 7.26 7.53
CA ASP A 34 17.70 7.78 8.13
C ASP A 34 16.49 7.68 7.20
N ALA A 35 16.60 6.99 6.05
CA ALA A 35 15.54 6.87 5.06
C ALA A 35 15.53 5.45 4.44
N GLU A 36 14.83 4.54 5.08
CA GLU A 36 14.77 3.13 4.68
C GLU A 36 14.21 2.90 3.26
N ASN A 37 13.52 3.87 2.71
CA ASN A 37 12.96 3.84 1.36
C ASN A 37 13.86 4.51 0.30
N VAL A 38 15.06 4.94 0.66
CA VAL A 38 16.00 5.58 -0.27
C VAL A 38 17.22 4.68 -0.51
N LEU A 39 17.45 4.32 -1.78
CA LEU A 39 18.63 3.60 -2.22
C LEU A 39 19.63 4.58 -2.85
N ARG A 40 20.86 4.50 -2.40
CA ARG A 40 22.02 5.18 -3.00
C ARG A 40 22.75 4.20 -3.89
N VAL A 41 22.98 4.58 -5.15
CA VAL A 41 23.69 3.74 -6.14
C VAL A 41 24.77 4.57 -6.83
N LYS A 42 25.93 4.00 -7.04
CA LYS A 42 27.01 4.60 -7.84
C LYS A 42 27.85 3.51 -8.50
N ALA A 43 28.62 3.90 -9.51
CA ALA A 43 29.62 3.02 -10.11
C ALA A 43 30.77 2.78 -9.13
N SER A 44 31.26 1.54 -9.05
CA SER A 44 32.46 1.14 -8.30
C SER A 44 33.73 1.39 -9.09
N VAL A 45 33.63 1.39 -10.42
CA VAL A 45 34.71 1.62 -11.38
C VAL A 45 34.28 2.64 -12.42
N ARG A 46 35.27 3.34 -13.02
CA ARG A 46 35.01 4.28 -14.09
C ARG A 46 34.87 3.57 -15.44
N ASN A 47 34.01 4.08 -16.30
CA ASN A 47 33.89 3.68 -17.69
C ASN A 47 33.71 2.16 -17.92
N PHE A 48 32.89 1.51 -17.11
CA PHE A 48 32.52 0.14 -17.41
C PHE A 48 31.64 0.10 -18.67
N GLU A 49 31.96 -0.79 -19.61
CA GLU A 49 31.27 -0.89 -20.90
C GLU A 49 30.01 -1.73 -20.91
N PRO A 50 29.96 -2.89 -20.21
CA PRO A 50 28.78 -3.74 -20.28
C PRO A 50 27.63 -3.13 -19.48
N GLU A 51 26.43 -3.16 -20.08
CA GLU A 51 25.20 -2.91 -19.32
C GLU A 51 25.09 -3.93 -18.20
N THR A 52 24.71 -3.47 -17.03
CA THR A 52 24.44 -4.30 -15.86
C THR A 52 23.06 -4.00 -15.31
N ASN A 53 22.68 -4.65 -14.24
CA ASN A 53 21.40 -4.42 -13.58
C ASN A 53 21.54 -4.44 -12.07
N PHE A 54 20.51 -3.96 -11.40
CA PHE A 54 20.23 -4.29 -10.01
C PHE A 54 18.74 -4.43 -9.79
N SER A 55 18.39 -5.17 -8.74
CA SER A 55 17.00 -5.42 -8.36
C SER A 55 16.75 -4.99 -6.93
N VAL A 56 15.56 -4.50 -6.66
CA VAL A 56 15.13 -4.07 -5.33
C VAL A 56 13.80 -4.70 -5.00
N ILE A 57 13.69 -5.22 -3.77
CA ILE A 57 12.41 -5.66 -3.19
C ILE A 57 12.08 -4.73 -2.04
N THR A 58 10.87 -4.21 -2.06
CA THR A 58 10.35 -3.33 -1.01
C THR A 58 9.48 -4.10 -0.01
N ASN A 59 9.20 -3.52 1.16
CA ASN A 59 8.45 -4.17 2.24
C ASN A 59 6.99 -4.50 1.85
N ASP A 60 6.43 -3.80 0.87
CA ASP A 60 5.13 -4.13 0.27
C ASP A 60 5.20 -5.29 -0.74
N GLY A 61 6.38 -5.93 -0.88
CA GLY A 61 6.60 -7.09 -1.75
C GLY A 61 6.75 -6.75 -3.22
N ARG A 62 6.91 -5.49 -3.60
CA ARG A 62 7.15 -5.11 -5.00
C ARG A 62 8.58 -5.35 -5.40
N PHE A 63 8.74 -5.82 -6.63
CA PHE A 63 10.03 -6.03 -7.28
C PHE A 63 10.28 -4.95 -8.32
N TYR A 64 11.44 -4.33 -8.26
CA TYR A 64 11.91 -3.33 -9.19
C TYR A 64 13.20 -3.83 -9.81
N SER A 65 13.32 -3.80 -11.13
CA SER A 65 14.56 -4.12 -11.85
C SER A 65 14.99 -2.94 -12.69
N PHE A 66 16.27 -2.61 -12.64
CA PHE A 66 16.86 -1.47 -13.31
C PHE A 66 18.01 -1.91 -14.20
N SER A 67 17.92 -1.66 -15.50
CA SER A 67 19.08 -1.72 -16.40
C SER A 67 19.95 -0.49 -16.17
N VAL A 68 21.26 -0.70 -16.01
CA VAL A 68 22.24 0.33 -15.63
C VAL A 68 23.41 0.36 -16.58
N TYR A 69 23.80 1.53 -16.99
CA TYR A 69 24.99 1.79 -17.78
C TYR A 69 25.78 3.01 -17.25
N TYR A 70 27.07 3.01 -17.51
CA TYR A 70 27.95 4.07 -17.07
C TYR A 70 27.74 5.33 -17.92
N SER A 71 27.69 6.48 -17.27
CA SER A 71 27.75 7.78 -17.92
C SER A 71 28.62 8.73 -17.09
N SER A 72 29.60 9.39 -17.71
CA SER A 72 30.39 10.43 -17.04
C SER A 72 29.55 11.65 -16.68
N TYR A 73 28.44 11.87 -17.40
CA TYR A 73 27.52 13.00 -17.24
C TYR A 73 26.08 12.51 -17.24
N PRO A 74 25.64 11.85 -16.15
CA PRO A 74 24.28 11.34 -16.08
C PRO A 74 23.25 12.46 -16.16
N GLU A 75 22.21 12.25 -16.94
CA GLU A 75 21.10 13.22 -17.12
C GLU A 75 20.34 13.44 -15.79
N ALA A 76 20.20 12.41 -14.98
CA ALA A 76 19.53 12.47 -13.69
C ALA A 76 20.31 11.68 -12.63
N THR A 77 20.35 12.24 -11.42
CA THR A 77 20.92 11.59 -10.23
C THR A 77 19.87 11.38 -9.14
N SER A 78 18.58 11.64 -9.42
CA SER A 78 17.50 11.46 -8.48
C SER A 78 16.28 10.90 -9.22
N TYR A 79 15.76 9.77 -8.74
CA TYR A 79 14.64 9.05 -9.33
C TYR A 79 13.55 8.85 -8.27
N ASP A 80 12.45 9.57 -8.41
CA ASP A 80 11.28 9.42 -7.53
C ASP A 80 10.30 8.43 -8.13
N LEU A 81 10.31 7.21 -7.61
CA LEU A 81 9.45 6.12 -8.07
C LEU A 81 7.99 6.28 -7.62
N LEU A 82 7.72 7.15 -6.63
CA LEU A 82 6.35 7.52 -6.25
C LEU A 82 5.64 8.25 -7.40
N THR A 83 6.34 9.17 -8.04
CA THR A 83 5.78 9.94 -9.16
C THR A 83 5.79 9.15 -10.46
N MET A 84 6.79 8.32 -10.70
CA MET A 84 6.88 7.46 -11.88
C MET A 84 5.79 6.39 -11.91
N GLN A 85 5.41 5.83 -10.77
CA GLN A 85 4.34 4.84 -10.67
C GLN A 85 2.98 5.37 -11.11
N LYS A 86 2.68 6.64 -10.86
CA LYS A 86 1.45 7.31 -11.34
C LYS A 86 1.34 7.36 -12.87
N SER A 87 2.44 7.23 -13.59
CA SER A 87 2.47 7.25 -15.06
C SER A 87 2.47 5.85 -15.69
N VAL A 88 2.97 4.83 -14.97
CA VAL A 88 3.13 3.45 -15.48
C VAL A 88 1.90 2.58 -15.19
N ASP A 89 1.11 2.88 -14.16
CA ASP A 89 -0.13 2.15 -13.82
C ASP A 89 -1.22 2.17 -14.92
N ARG A 90 -0.95 2.82 -16.05
CA ARG A 90 -1.85 2.86 -17.22
C ARG A 90 -1.57 1.81 -18.29
N THR A 91 -0.45 1.07 -18.23
CA THR A 91 -0.10 0.06 -19.23
C THR A 91 0.63 -1.11 -18.59
N ASN A 92 -0.08 -2.23 -18.45
CA ASN A 92 0.42 -3.59 -18.25
C ASN A 92 1.63 -3.75 -17.29
N GLY A 93 1.39 -3.66 -16.00
CA GLY A 93 2.38 -4.03 -15.00
C GLY A 93 2.44 -5.55 -14.81
N ASN A 94 3.46 -6.21 -15.32
CA ASN A 94 3.91 -7.48 -14.78
C ASN A 94 4.66 -7.20 -13.46
N ASP A 95 3.93 -6.84 -12.41
CA ASP A 95 4.47 -6.75 -11.07
C ASP A 95 4.80 -8.16 -10.58
N VAL A 96 6.06 -8.55 -10.66
CA VAL A 96 6.56 -9.75 -9.99
C VAL A 96 6.68 -9.41 -8.51
N LEU A 97 5.75 -9.90 -7.72
CA LEU A 97 5.68 -9.63 -6.29
C LEU A 97 6.29 -10.80 -5.52
N PHE A 98 7.27 -10.52 -4.67
CA PHE A 98 7.97 -11.53 -3.87
C PHE A 98 7.34 -11.78 -2.49
N GLU A 99 7.60 -12.99 -1.96
CA GLU A 99 6.99 -13.64 -0.82
C GLU A 99 7.21 -12.98 0.55
N GLU A 100 6.45 -11.96 0.94
CA GLU A 100 6.29 -11.70 2.37
C GLU A 100 4.85 -11.74 2.87
N LEU A 101 3.98 -12.18 2.02
CA LEU A 101 2.60 -12.40 2.39
C LEU A 101 2.42 -13.76 3.13
N GLY A 102 3.50 -14.24 3.77
CA GLY A 102 3.54 -15.57 4.40
C GLY A 102 3.36 -16.66 3.34
N ASN A 103 2.46 -17.62 3.59
CA ASN A 103 2.18 -18.72 2.65
C ASN A 103 1.37 -18.29 1.41
N ASN A 104 1.12 -16.99 1.20
CA ASN A 104 0.41 -16.50 0.03
C ASN A 104 1.40 -15.99 -1.02
N SER A 105 1.34 -16.52 -2.24
CA SER A 105 2.05 -15.92 -3.35
C SER A 105 1.53 -14.51 -3.62
N PRO A 106 2.37 -13.56 -4.03
CA PRO A 106 1.95 -12.22 -4.38
C PRO A 106 0.90 -12.17 -5.49
N SER A 107 0.99 -13.07 -6.46
CA SER A 107 0.00 -13.22 -7.51
C SER A 107 -1.36 -13.71 -6.98
N LEU A 108 -1.38 -14.62 -5.99
CA LEU A 108 -2.61 -15.06 -5.33
C LEU A 108 -3.25 -13.91 -4.54
N ALA A 109 -2.47 -13.14 -3.78
CA ALA A 109 -3.00 -11.99 -3.06
C ALA A 109 -3.61 -10.95 -4.01
N GLY A 110 -2.94 -10.65 -5.12
CA GLY A 110 -3.47 -9.78 -6.18
C GLY A 110 -4.78 -10.30 -6.77
N LEU A 111 -4.84 -11.59 -7.09
CA LEU A 111 -6.05 -12.25 -7.61
C LEU A 111 -7.21 -12.20 -6.60
N LEU A 112 -6.92 -12.39 -5.31
CA LEU A 112 -7.93 -12.31 -4.25
C LEU A 112 -8.46 -10.88 -4.07
N LEU A 113 -7.58 -9.87 -4.07
CA LEU A 113 -7.96 -8.46 -4.04
C LEU A 113 -8.88 -8.12 -5.22
N GLU A 114 -8.49 -8.50 -6.42
CA GLU A 114 -9.26 -8.29 -7.65
C GLU A 114 -10.61 -9.01 -7.61
N THR A 115 -10.62 -10.25 -7.14
CA THR A 115 -11.85 -11.06 -7.05
C THR A 115 -12.85 -10.46 -6.08
N ILE A 116 -12.39 -10.03 -4.90
CA ILE A 116 -13.25 -9.37 -3.90
C ILE A 116 -13.81 -8.06 -4.48
N TYR A 117 -12.96 -7.27 -5.12
CA TYR A 117 -13.35 -6.03 -5.78
C TYR A 117 -14.41 -6.26 -6.88
N LYS A 118 -14.17 -7.19 -7.80
CA LYS A 118 -15.09 -7.50 -8.91
C LYS A 118 -16.40 -8.12 -8.47
N LYS A 119 -16.38 -9.00 -7.45
CA LYS A 119 -17.62 -9.59 -6.90
C LYS A 119 -18.52 -8.58 -6.23
N ASP A 120 -17.95 -7.51 -5.73
CA ASP A 120 -18.65 -6.34 -5.17
C ASP A 120 -19.77 -6.70 -4.16
N LYS A 121 -19.62 -7.78 -3.42
CA LYS A 121 -20.66 -8.28 -2.50
C LYS A 121 -20.57 -7.57 -1.15
N ARG A 122 -21.67 -6.96 -0.70
CA ARG A 122 -21.79 -6.45 0.65
C ARG A 122 -22.21 -7.55 1.62
N ILE A 123 -21.30 -7.96 2.51
CA ILE A 123 -21.54 -8.95 3.58
C ILE A 123 -21.66 -8.31 4.96
N VAL A 124 -20.95 -7.18 5.18
CA VAL A 124 -21.07 -6.36 6.40
C VAL A 124 -22.07 -5.24 6.15
N LYS A 125 -23.13 -5.17 6.97
CA LYS A 125 -24.26 -4.23 6.73
C LYS A 125 -24.31 -3.09 7.75
N HIS A 126 -23.71 -3.24 8.91
CA HIS A 126 -23.84 -2.35 10.07
C HIS A 126 -22.69 -1.36 10.23
N ILE A 127 -21.58 -1.52 9.50
CA ILE A 127 -20.42 -0.64 9.61
C ILE A 127 -20.42 0.38 8.48
N GLY A 128 -20.58 1.65 8.83
CA GLY A 128 -20.56 2.77 7.91
C GLY A 128 -20.63 4.10 8.61
N ALA A 129 -20.04 5.12 7.98
CA ALA A 129 -20.09 6.51 8.39
C ALA A 129 -20.71 7.37 7.30
N LYS A 130 -21.41 8.42 7.69
CA LYS A 130 -22.01 9.38 6.75
C LYS A 130 -21.99 10.77 7.36
N SER A 131 -21.22 11.66 6.79
CA SER A 131 -21.20 13.08 7.14
C SER A 131 -20.84 13.93 5.93
N PHE A 132 -21.26 15.19 5.91
CA PHE A 132 -20.92 16.16 4.85
C PHE A 132 -21.19 15.69 3.41
N GLY A 133 -22.21 14.83 3.23
CA GLY A 133 -22.53 14.24 1.92
C GLY A 133 -21.57 13.15 1.44
N ILE A 134 -20.57 12.79 2.24
CA ILE A 134 -19.68 11.65 2.04
C ILE A 134 -20.23 10.48 2.83
N GLN A 135 -20.19 9.28 2.24
CA GLN A 135 -20.54 8.04 2.89
C GLN A 135 -19.40 7.05 2.71
N PHE A 136 -18.86 6.55 3.83
CA PHE A 136 -17.83 5.52 3.86
C PHE A 136 -18.43 4.25 4.45
N ILE A 137 -18.24 3.10 3.80
CA ILE A 137 -18.88 1.84 4.16
C ILE A 137 -17.84 0.72 4.15
N LEU A 138 -17.86 -0.13 5.15
CA LEU A 138 -17.19 -1.43 5.12
C LEU A 138 -18.15 -2.45 4.51
N LYS A 139 -17.85 -2.92 3.31
CA LYS A 139 -18.69 -3.90 2.58
C LYS A 139 -18.42 -5.32 3.04
N GLY A 140 -17.16 -5.63 3.41
CA GLY A 140 -16.80 -6.98 3.82
C GLY A 140 -15.45 -7.04 4.51
N ILE A 141 -15.30 -8.05 5.35
CA ILE A 141 -14.02 -8.49 5.91
C ILE A 141 -13.88 -9.95 5.50
N TYR A 142 -12.75 -10.27 4.86
CA TYR A 142 -12.43 -11.62 4.44
C TYR A 142 -11.10 -12.03 5.05
N ILE A 143 -10.89 -13.34 5.21
CA ILE A 143 -9.66 -13.90 5.74
C ILE A 143 -9.18 -15.06 4.88
N HIS A 144 -7.87 -15.11 4.63
CA HIS A 144 -7.18 -16.19 3.95
C HIS A 144 -5.72 -16.23 4.39
N ASN A 145 -5.22 -17.41 4.78
CA ASN A 145 -3.82 -17.66 5.15
C ASN A 145 -3.19 -16.57 6.05
N GLY A 146 -3.85 -16.24 7.16
CA GLY A 146 -3.32 -15.26 8.12
C GLY A 146 -3.34 -13.81 7.63
N LYS A 147 -4.19 -13.48 6.66
CA LYS A 147 -4.35 -12.12 6.13
C LYS A 147 -5.81 -11.71 6.11
N TYR A 148 -6.08 -10.45 6.49
CA TYR A 148 -7.39 -9.83 6.34
C TYR A 148 -7.48 -9.01 5.07
N TYR A 149 -8.63 -9.08 4.41
CA TYR A 149 -9.01 -8.27 3.26
C TYR A 149 -10.22 -7.42 3.62
N PHE A 150 -10.02 -6.11 3.72
CA PHE A 150 -11.07 -5.14 4.04
C PHE A 150 -11.61 -4.53 2.75
N HIS A 151 -12.85 -4.88 2.38
CA HIS A 151 -13.52 -4.31 1.23
C HIS A 151 -14.33 -3.09 1.64
N THR A 152 -13.98 -1.94 1.10
CA THR A 152 -14.59 -0.65 1.43
C THR A 152 -15.24 0.00 0.22
N GLU A 153 -16.17 0.90 0.48
CA GLU A 153 -16.81 1.74 -0.53
C GLU A 153 -16.93 3.18 0.00
N LEU A 154 -16.53 4.13 -0.83
CA LEU A 154 -16.64 5.54 -0.58
C LEU A 154 -17.60 6.16 -1.62
N ARG A 155 -18.67 6.84 -1.16
CA ARG A 155 -19.64 7.55 -2.01
C ARG A 155 -19.60 9.03 -1.73
N ASN A 156 -19.43 9.81 -2.76
CA ASN A 156 -19.56 11.26 -2.69
C ASN A 156 -20.93 11.67 -3.29
N LYS A 157 -21.85 12.12 -2.44
CA LYS A 157 -23.16 12.61 -2.86
C LYS A 157 -23.19 14.11 -3.17
N THR A 158 -22.07 14.80 -2.97
CA THR A 158 -21.92 16.22 -3.25
C THR A 158 -21.46 16.46 -4.69
N ASN A 159 -21.49 17.71 -5.14
CA ASN A 159 -20.89 18.10 -6.42
C ASN A 159 -19.39 18.40 -6.31
N VAL A 160 -18.88 18.59 -5.08
CA VAL A 160 -17.47 18.92 -4.82
C VAL A 160 -16.66 17.63 -4.74
N PRO A 161 -15.57 17.48 -5.48
CA PRO A 161 -14.68 16.34 -5.33
C PRO A 161 -14.20 16.16 -3.87
N PHE A 162 -13.91 14.94 -3.49
CA PHE A 162 -13.31 14.60 -2.20
C PHE A 162 -11.92 14.05 -2.50
N GLU A 163 -10.90 14.86 -2.32
CA GLU A 163 -9.50 14.46 -2.48
C GLU A 163 -9.03 13.81 -1.18
N ILE A 164 -8.43 12.64 -1.30
CA ILE A 164 -7.96 11.88 -0.13
C ILE A 164 -6.51 12.27 0.15
N ASP A 165 -6.24 12.66 1.38
CA ASP A 165 -4.88 12.87 1.88
C ASP A 165 -4.24 11.54 2.26
N PHE A 166 -4.88 10.82 3.18
CA PHE A 166 -4.45 9.48 3.59
C PHE A 166 -5.62 8.65 4.15
N ILE A 167 -5.39 7.35 4.19
CA ILE A 167 -6.23 6.37 4.87
C ILE A 167 -5.42 5.76 6.01
N ASN A 168 -6.00 5.71 7.19
CA ASN A 168 -5.34 5.22 8.39
C ASN A 168 -6.10 4.04 8.99
N PHE A 169 -5.37 3.01 9.40
CA PHE A 169 -5.86 1.89 10.17
C PHE A 169 -5.16 1.91 11.52
N LYS A 170 -5.90 1.95 12.61
CA LYS A 170 -5.32 1.95 13.95
C LYS A 170 -6.21 1.28 14.97
N VAL A 171 -5.60 0.61 15.94
CA VAL A 171 -6.29 0.06 17.09
C VAL A 171 -6.20 1.05 18.24
N VAL A 172 -7.33 1.37 18.83
CA VAL A 172 -7.44 2.31 19.96
C VAL A 172 -8.32 1.75 21.07
N ASP A 173 -8.23 2.33 22.26
CA ASP A 173 -9.11 1.98 23.38
C ASP A 173 -10.54 2.49 23.13
N LYS A 174 -11.58 1.66 23.41
CA LYS A 174 -13.00 2.06 23.27
C LYS A 174 -13.40 3.17 24.25
N LYS A 175 -12.80 3.19 25.44
CA LYS A 175 -13.09 4.17 26.48
C LYS A 175 -11.84 4.94 26.82
N VAL A 176 -11.85 6.23 26.55
CA VAL A 176 -10.81 7.15 27.00
C VAL A 176 -11.23 7.75 28.34
N ALA A 177 -10.61 7.33 29.43
CA ALA A 177 -10.78 8.00 30.70
C ALA A 177 -10.18 9.41 30.63
N LYS A 178 -10.81 10.40 31.27
CA LYS A 178 -10.52 11.86 31.17
C LYS A 178 -9.06 12.29 31.41
N ARG A 179 -8.13 11.41 31.74
CA ARG A 179 -6.70 11.72 32.04
C ARG A 179 -5.74 10.59 31.62
N THR A 180 -6.11 9.73 30.67
CA THR A 180 -5.26 8.61 30.24
C THR A 180 -4.67 8.91 28.88
N VAL A 181 -3.41 8.56 28.68
CA VAL A 181 -2.78 8.57 27.36
C VAL A 181 -3.48 7.50 26.52
N VAL A 182 -4.06 7.90 25.40
CA VAL A 182 -4.67 6.96 24.44
C VAL A 182 -3.53 6.23 23.73
N GLN A 183 -3.46 4.93 23.90
CA GLN A 183 -2.53 4.11 23.14
C GLN A 183 -3.11 3.83 21.76
N GLU A 184 -2.50 4.38 20.73
CA GLU A 184 -2.82 4.08 19.34
C GLU A 184 -1.79 3.11 18.77
N ILE A 185 -2.25 2.02 18.16
CA ILE A 185 -1.40 1.05 17.47
C ILE A 185 -1.70 1.17 15.98
N PRO A 186 -0.83 1.79 15.19
CA PRO A 186 -1.03 1.90 13.76
C PRO A 186 -0.88 0.53 13.10
N LEU A 187 -1.73 0.27 12.09
CA LEU A 187 -1.67 -0.90 11.24
C LEU A 187 -1.46 -0.43 9.79
N THR A 188 -0.40 -0.89 9.18
CA THR A 188 -0.09 -0.51 7.79
C THR A 188 -0.63 -1.57 6.83
N PRO A 189 -1.50 -1.22 5.87
CA PRO A 189 -1.90 -2.14 4.82
C PRO A 189 -0.68 -2.64 4.04
N LEU A 190 -0.57 -3.96 3.88
CA LEU A 190 0.46 -4.60 3.05
C LEU A 190 0.25 -4.25 1.58
N ARG A 191 -1.02 -4.13 1.17
CA ARG A 191 -1.44 -3.80 -0.19
C ARG A 191 -2.78 -3.11 -0.22
N THR A 192 -2.95 -2.35 -1.28
CA THR A 192 -4.23 -1.77 -1.70
C THR A 192 -4.50 -2.21 -3.13
N TYR A 193 -5.73 -2.63 -3.44
CA TYR A 193 -6.06 -3.12 -4.80
C TYR A 193 -5.76 -2.08 -5.88
N LYS A 194 -6.12 -0.81 -5.61
CA LYS A 194 -5.81 0.31 -6.50
C LYS A 194 -5.50 1.58 -5.68
N PRO A 195 -4.72 2.52 -6.25
CA PRO A 195 -4.54 3.83 -5.63
C PRO A 195 -5.90 4.49 -5.37
N LEU A 196 -6.03 5.17 -4.25
CA LEU A 196 -7.25 5.90 -3.88
C LEU A 196 -6.87 7.34 -3.55
N ASP A 197 -6.71 8.16 -4.60
CA ASP A 197 -6.30 9.56 -4.49
C ASP A 197 -7.49 10.49 -4.22
N GLY A 198 -8.69 10.04 -4.55
CA GLY A 198 -9.90 10.81 -4.35
C GLY A 198 -11.10 10.30 -5.12
N ILE A 199 -12.23 10.95 -4.92
CA ILE A 199 -13.50 10.61 -5.55
C ILE A 199 -14.18 11.86 -6.10
N LYS A 200 -14.60 11.79 -7.36
CA LYS A 200 -15.32 12.89 -8.02
C LYS A 200 -16.66 13.16 -7.35
N GLY A 201 -17.21 14.33 -7.58
CA GLY A 201 -18.59 14.63 -7.18
C GLY A 201 -19.59 13.66 -7.81
N LYS A 202 -20.64 13.29 -7.06
CA LYS A 202 -21.70 12.36 -7.49
C LYS A 202 -21.18 10.99 -7.96
N SER A 203 -20.07 10.50 -7.40
CA SER A 203 -19.49 9.22 -7.79
C SER A 203 -19.29 8.28 -6.60
N THR A 204 -18.95 7.04 -6.91
CA THR A 204 -18.68 5.97 -5.94
C THR A 204 -17.37 5.28 -6.34
N GLU A 205 -16.50 5.07 -5.37
CA GLU A 205 -15.27 4.33 -5.51
C GLU A 205 -15.19 3.22 -4.47
N GLN A 206 -14.57 2.12 -4.86
CA GLN A 206 -14.36 0.96 -3.99
C GLN A 206 -12.87 0.64 -3.90
N ASN A 207 -12.49 0.03 -2.82
CA ASN A 207 -11.14 -0.49 -2.67
C ASN A 207 -11.10 -1.72 -1.76
N VAL A 208 -10.03 -2.48 -1.88
CA VAL A 208 -9.74 -3.62 -1.00
C VAL A 208 -8.36 -3.44 -0.42
N PHE A 209 -8.25 -3.51 0.90
CA PHE A 209 -7.00 -3.37 1.64
C PHE A 209 -6.61 -4.72 2.23
N LEU A 210 -5.36 -5.10 2.06
CA LEU A 210 -4.77 -6.30 2.63
C LEU A 210 -3.96 -5.93 3.86
N LEU A 211 -4.24 -6.55 4.99
CA LEU A 211 -3.50 -6.41 6.24
C LEU A 211 -3.07 -7.77 6.77
N ASP A 212 -2.03 -7.79 7.58
CA ASP A 212 -1.72 -8.95 8.42
C ASP A 212 -2.89 -9.28 9.34
N GLN A 213 -3.05 -10.55 9.68
CA GLN A 213 -4.01 -10.96 10.69
C GLN A 213 -3.58 -10.41 12.06
N PHE A 214 -4.52 -9.81 12.74
CA PHE A 214 -4.36 -9.33 14.11
C PHE A 214 -5.62 -9.64 14.91
N THR A 215 -5.51 -9.58 16.22
CA THR A 215 -6.63 -9.67 17.15
C THR A 215 -6.66 -8.42 18.00
N ILE A 216 -7.83 -8.01 18.43
CA ILE A 216 -8.01 -6.88 19.32
C ILE A 216 -8.74 -7.34 20.58
N ALA A 217 -8.34 -6.79 21.72
CA ALA A 217 -9.01 -7.05 22.99
C ALA A 217 -10.42 -6.42 23.00
N ASP A 218 -11.31 -6.90 23.85
CA ASP A 218 -12.72 -6.44 23.87
C ASP A 218 -12.88 -4.97 24.26
N ASP A 219 -11.90 -4.40 24.98
CA ASP A 219 -11.82 -2.99 25.33
C ASP A 219 -11.24 -2.10 24.24
N LYS A 220 -10.80 -2.66 23.12
CA LYS A 220 -10.22 -1.97 21.97
C LYS A 220 -11.12 -2.04 20.74
N ILE A 221 -10.86 -1.15 19.79
CA ILE A 221 -11.57 -1.07 18.52
C ILE A 221 -10.60 -0.73 17.39
N LEU A 222 -10.82 -1.27 16.21
CA LEU A 222 -10.13 -0.84 15.01
C LEU A 222 -10.86 0.37 14.42
N LEU A 223 -10.14 1.44 14.19
CA LEU A 223 -10.58 2.58 13.40
C LEU A 223 -10.00 2.51 12.00
N ILE A 224 -10.86 2.68 11.00
CA ILE A 224 -10.47 2.90 9.61
C ILE A 224 -10.89 4.32 9.26
N GLU A 225 -9.92 5.19 9.09
CA GLU A 225 -10.12 6.62 8.92
C GLU A 225 -9.69 7.06 7.53
N ILE A 226 -10.48 7.94 6.92
CA ILE A 226 -10.15 8.57 5.65
C ILE A 226 -10.20 10.08 5.81
N PHE A 227 -9.14 10.76 5.45
CA PHE A 227 -8.98 12.19 5.62
C PHE A 227 -9.00 12.90 4.27
N GLU A 228 -9.69 14.04 4.26
CA GLU A 228 -9.73 14.92 3.10
C GLU A 228 -8.51 15.83 3.06
N LYS A 229 -7.88 15.94 1.90
CA LYS A 229 -6.76 16.84 1.66
C LYS A 229 -7.24 18.29 1.71
N ASN A 230 -6.61 19.08 2.57
CA ASN A 230 -6.96 20.49 2.79
C ASN A 230 -8.44 20.75 3.13
N GLY A 231 -9.12 19.74 3.70
CA GLY A 231 -10.53 19.81 4.06
C GLY A 231 -10.85 19.19 5.40
N GLY A 232 -12.14 19.22 5.78
CA GLY A 232 -12.62 18.72 7.08
C GLY A 232 -13.64 17.60 6.98
N ARG A 233 -13.86 17.01 5.78
CA ARG A 233 -14.88 15.97 5.56
C ARG A 233 -14.35 14.56 5.84
N HIS A 234 -13.62 14.36 6.93
CA HIS A 234 -13.12 13.04 7.29
C HIS A 234 -14.25 12.06 7.62
N GLN A 235 -13.98 10.77 7.45
CA GLN A 235 -14.88 9.68 7.79
C GLN A 235 -14.14 8.63 8.62
N THR A 236 -14.82 8.02 9.59
CA THR A 236 -14.25 6.99 10.46
C THR A 236 -15.21 5.81 10.55
N LEU A 237 -14.72 4.62 10.23
CA LEU A 237 -15.39 3.34 10.50
C LEU A 237 -14.86 2.76 11.81
N GLN A 238 -15.75 2.13 12.56
CA GLN A 238 -15.44 1.42 13.79
C GLN A 238 -15.68 -0.07 13.58
N VAL A 239 -14.65 -0.88 13.78
CA VAL A 239 -14.71 -2.33 13.62
C VAL A 239 -14.37 -2.99 14.94
N GLU A 240 -15.28 -3.78 15.46
CA GLU A 240 -15.10 -4.49 16.73
C GLU A 240 -14.42 -5.85 16.54
N ASN A 241 -13.91 -6.44 17.63
CA ASN A 241 -13.36 -7.79 17.61
C ASN A 241 -14.37 -8.81 17.08
N SER A 242 -15.65 -8.65 17.46
CA SER A 242 -16.74 -9.50 16.97
C SER A 242 -16.94 -9.48 15.44
N ASP A 243 -16.54 -8.42 14.77
CA ASP A 243 -16.60 -8.30 13.31
C ASP A 243 -15.40 -9.01 12.66
N LEU A 244 -14.22 -8.88 13.27
CA LEU A 244 -13.01 -9.54 12.80
C LEU A 244 -13.10 -11.06 12.88
N ILE A 245 -13.58 -11.60 14.00
CA ILE A 245 -13.74 -13.06 14.18
C ILE A 245 -14.83 -13.65 13.28
N LYS A 246 -15.75 -12.83 12.77
CA LYS A 246 -16.78 -13.20 11.79
C LYS A 246 -16.34 -12.94 10.35
N ALA A 247 -15.07 -12.62 10.13
CA ALA A 247 -14.53 -12.44 8.78
C ALA A 247 -14.83 -13.70 7.94
N ARG A 248 -15.23 -13.49 6.69
CA ARG A 248 -15.59 -14.59 5.81
C ARG A 248 -14.33 -15.28 5.27
N LEU A 249 -14.28 -16.59 5.35
CA LEU A 249 -13.24 -17.37 4.68
C LEU A 249 -13.34 -17.20 3.16
N ILE A 250 -12.23 -16.94 2.52
CA ILE A 250 -12.19 -16.78 1.05
C ILE A 250 -12.46 -18.11 0.36
N ASP A 251 -12.05 -19.23 0.94
CA ASP A 251 -12.28 -20.59 0.43
C ASP A 251 -13.77 -20.89 0.27
N ASP A 252 -14.63 -20.28 1.11
CA ASP A 252 -16.10 -20.37 1.01
C ASP A 252 -16.68 -19.55 -0.16
N MET A 253 -15.85 -18.78 -0.87
CA MET A 253 -16.33 -17.91 -1.94
C MET A 253 -16.56 -18.63 -3.27
N HIS A 254 -16.29 -19.93 -3.38
CA HIS A 254 -16.36 -20.70 -4.62
C HIS A 254 -15.73 -19.92 -5.79
N LEU A 255 -14.42 -19.69 -5.69
CA LEU A 255 -13.65 -19.05 -6.74
C LEU A 255 -13.61 -20.03 -7.93
N LYS A 256 -14.29 -19.71 -9.02
CA LYS A 256 -14.04 -20.34 -10.30
C LYS A 256 -12.81 -19.66 -10.87
N PHE A 257 -11.70 -20.34 -10.86
CA PHE A 257 -10.45 -19.95 -11.52
C PHE A 257 -10.57 -20.20 -13.03
#